data_603db4117d5576ae77ff91dcd8d94932
#
_entry.id   603db4117d5576ae77ff91dcd8d94932
#
_cell.length_a   1.000
_cell.length_b   1.000
_cell.length_c   1.000
_cell.angle_alpha   90.00
_cell.angle_beta   90.00
_cell.angle_gamma   90.00
#
_symmetry.space_group_name_H-M   'P 1'
#
loop_
_entity.id
_entity.type
_entity.pdbx_description
1 polymer ?
#
loop_
_entity_poly.entity_id
_entity_poly.type
_entity_poly.pdbx_seq_one_letter_code
_entity_poly.pdbx_strand_id
1 'polypeptide(L)'
;TKEQKNQRLNAILIVAFGLTFAAGAWTPLYDFVAIYLQAAHWPLNPAPDIAGPTERLLMATTGGLSVALGVAIWTSAHDVWNASPLAARRLIRNTAWSWFVVDSTFSIVAGAPMNAALNLVFLAMVLLPMRGAHAEAEAAA
;
A
#
# COMPACT_ATOMS: atom_id res chain seq x y z
N THR A 1 -11.80 -18.54 -0.67
CA THR A 1 -12.24 -18.01 -1.98
C THR A 1 -11.05 -17.46 -2.77
N LYS A 2 -11.23 -17.25 -4.09
CA LYS A 2 -10.21 -16.61 -4.96
C LYS A 2 -9.91 -15.19 -4.48
N GLU A 3 -10.96 -14.44 -4.14
CA GLU A 3 -10.85 -13.09 -3.57
C GLU A 3 -9.99 -13.07 -2.30
N GLN A 4 -10.27 -13.97 -1.35
CA GLN A 4 -9.49 -14.08 -0.12
C GLN A 4 -8.01 -14.38 -0.37
N LYS A 5 -7.70 -15.26 -1.34
CA LYS A 5 -6.32 -15.55 -1.73
C LYS A 5 -5.63 -14.31 -2.33
N ASN A 6 -6.33 -13.56 -3.17
CA ASN A 6 -5.79 -12.34 -3.75
C ASN A 6 -5.51 -11.28 -2.67
N GLN A 7 -6.40 -11.13 -1.69
CA GLN A 7 -6.16 -10.19 -0.58
C GLN A 7 -4.95 -10.59 0.28
N ARG A 8 -4.75 -11.87 0.51
CA ARG A 8 -3.53 -12.36 1.19
C ARG A 8 -2.27 -12.08 0.38
N LEU A 9 -2.31 -12.27 -0.93
CA LEU A 9 -1.17 -11.94 -1.80
C LEU A 9 -0.88 -10.44 -1.77
N ASN A 10 -1.90 -9.60 -1.90
CA ASN A 10 -1.77 -8.15 -1.80
C ASN A 10 -1.14 -7.73 -0.47
N ALA A 11 -1.57 -8.32 0.64
CA ALA A 11 -1.00 -8.08 1.96
C ALA A 11 0.51 -8.41 2.01
N ILE A 12 0.92 -9.54 1.44
CA ILE A 12 2.34 -9.94 1.35
C ILE A 12 3.14 -8.91 0.54
N LEU A 13 2.61 -8.47 -0.60
CA LEU A 13 3.28 -7.48 -1.46
C LEU A 13 3.44 -6.13 -0.74
N ILE A 14 2.42 -5.69 0.00
CA ILE A 14 2.48 -4.46 0.80
C ILE A 14 3.50 -4.59 1.94
N VAL A 15 3.54 -5.73 2.63
CA VAL A 15 4.55 -6.00 3.66
C VAL A 15 5.96 -5.99 3.06
N ALA A 16 6.16 -6.67 1.93
CA ALA A 16 7.46 -6.70 1.25
C ALA A 16 7.91 -5.30 0.83
N PHE A 17 7.00 -4.50 0.25
CA PHE A 17 7.27 -3.09 -0.06
C PHE A 17 7.67 -2.29 1.19
N GLY A 18 6.90 -2.43 2.28
CA GLY A 18 7.18 -1.74 3.53
C GLY A 18 8.54 -2.12 4.14
N LEU A 19 8.88 -3.40 4.12
CA LEU A 19 10.19 -3.88 4.59
C LEU A 19 11.33 -3.33 3.74
N THR A 20 11.17 -3.33 2.41
CA THR A 20 12.17 -2.76 1.49
C THR A 20 12.36 -1.27 1.77
N PHE A 21 11.26 -0.54 1.96
CA PHE A 21 11.30 0.89 2.23
C PHE A 21 11.97 1.19 3.58
N ALA A 22 11.62 0.45 4.63
CA ALA A 22 12.26 0.57 5.94
C ALA A 22 13.77 0.23 5.89
N ALA A 23 14.13 -0.81 5.15
CA ALA A 23 15.53 -1.22 4.98
C ALA A 23 16.37 -0.16 4.25
N GLY A 24 15.77 0.66 3.40
CA GLY A 24 16.42 1.81 2.76
C GLY A 24 16.91 2.89 3.75
N ALA A 25 16.42 2.89 5.00
CA ALA A 25 16.98 3.71 6.05
C ALA A 25 18.44 3.34 6.41
N TRP A 26 18.86 2.12 6.08
CA TRP A 26 20.24 1.67 6.16
C TRP A 26 20.94 1.95 4.83
N THR A 27 21.94 2.80 4.84
CA THR A 27 22.61 3.37 3.66
C THR A 27 22.97 2.36 2.55
N PRO A 28 23.49 1.15 2.84
CA PRO A 28 23.82 0.17 1.79
C PRO A 28 22.61 -0.33 0.98
N LEU A 29 21.38 -0.18 1.50
CA LEU A 29 20.15 -0.61 0.83
C LEU A 29 19.33 0.56 0.27
N TYR A 30 19.83 1.79 0.41
CA TYR A 30 19.14 2.98 -0.05
C TYR A 30 18.85 2.98 -1.56
N ASP A 31 19.77 2.49 -2.38
CA ASP A 31 19.65 2.52 -3.84
C ASP A 31 18.37 1.82 -4.35
N PHE A 32 17.90 0.79 -3.65
CA PHE A 32 16.64 0.12 -4.00
C PHE A 32 15.42 1.03 -3.81
N VAL A 33 15.47 1.91 -2.80
CA VAL A 33 14.39 2.87 -2.53
C VAL A 33 14.53 4.11 -3.40
N ALA A 34 15.75 4.50 -3.75
CA ALA A 34 16.02 5.66 -4.60
C ALA A 34 15.30 5.56 -5.95
N ILE A 35 15.25 4.36 -6.54
CA ILE A 35 14.52 4.11 -7.81
C ILE A 35 13.03 4.45 -7.64
N TYR A 36 12.41 4.03 -6.55
CA TYR A 36 11.01 4.33 -6.27
C TYR A 36 10.82 5.85 -6.04
N LEU A 37 11.70 6.49 -5.28
CA LEU A 37 11.61 7.92 -4.98
C LEU A 37 11.77 8.77 -6.24
N GLN A 38 12.70 8.40 -7.15
CA GLN A 38 12.83 9.05 -8.44
C GLN A 38 11.55 8.93 -9.27
N ALA A 39 10.96 7.73 -9.33
CA ALA A 39 9.70 7.52 -10.02
C ALA A 39 8.56 8.33 -9.40
N ALA A 40 8.48 8.42 -8.08
CA ALA A 40 7.44 9.15 -7.35
C ALA A 40 7.47 10.68 -7.62
N HIS A 41 8.67 11.24 -7.84
CA HIS A 41 8.86 12.67 -8.12
C HIS A 41 8.78 13.03 -9.62
N TRP A 42 8.78 12.03 -10.52
CA TRP A 42 8.66 12.28 -11.95
C TRP A 42 7.29 12.96 -12.27
N PRO A 43 7.19 13.90 -13.22
CA PRO A 43 8.26 14.48 -14.05
C PRO A 43 8.85 15.78 -13.48
N LEU A 44 8.50 16.20 -12.27
CA LEU A 44 8.72 17.57 -11.81
C LEU A 44 10.13 17.84 -11.30
N ASN A 45 10.71 16.92 -10.52
CA ASN A 45 12.04 17.11 -9.94
C ASN A 45 12.75 15.76 -9.78
N PRO A 46 14.10 15.73 -9.81
CA PRO A 46 14.83 14.58 -9.29
C PRO A 46 14.51 14.39 -7.81
N ALA A 47 14.45 13.13 -7.36
CA ALA A 47 14.28 12.85 -5.94
C ALA A 47 15.43 13.53 -5.16
N PRO A 48 15.12 14.16 -4.02
CA PRO A 48 16.15 14.75 -3.18
C PRO A 48 17.09 13.66 -2.66
N ASP A 49 18.37 13.98 -2.48
CA ASP A 49 19.30 13.10 -1.82
C ASP A 49 18.86 12.87 -0.38
N ILE A 50 18.71 11.62 0.00
CA ILE A 50 18.42 11.25 1.38
C ILE A 50 19.73 11.10 2.12
N ALA A 51 20.23 12.21 2.63
CA ALA A 51 21.52 12.25 3.30
C ALA A 51 21.39 12.32 4.83
N GLY A 52 20.29 12.83 5.35
CA GLY A 52 20.13 13.18 6.76
C GLY A 52 19.49 12.12 7.63
N PRO A 53 19.68 12.21 8.97
CA PRO A 53 19.03 11.32 9.93
C PRO A 53 17.51 11.39 9.90
N THR A 54 16.95 12.57 9.62
CA THR A 54 15.49 12.80 9.57
C THR A 54 14.85 12.05 8.41
N GLU A 55 15.42 12.14 7.21
CA GLU A 55 14.92 11.43 6.02
C GLU A 55 14.97 9.93 6.22
N ARG A 56 16.05 9.41 6.80
CA ARG A 56 16.16 7.98 7.13
C ARG A 56 15.13 7.54 8.15
N LEU A 57 14.86 8.37 9.18
CA LEU A 57 13.80 8.11 10.14
C LEU A 57 12.42 8.06 9.44
N LEU A 58 12.13 9.00 8.54
CA LEU A 58 10.88 9.02 7.78
C LEU A 58 10.73 7.77 6.90
N MET A 59 11.82 7.31 6.26
CA MET A 59 11.80 6.04 5.51
C MET A 59 11.48 4.85 6.41
N ALA A 60 12.14 4.73 7.56
CA ALA A 60 11.88 3.66 8.51
C ALA A 60 10.43 3.69 8.99
N THR A 61 9.90 4.87 9.32
CA THR A 61 8.53 5.06 9.79
C THR A 61 7.52 4.72 8.69
N THR A 62 7.72 5.22 7.47
CA THR A 62 6.85 4.93 6.32
C THR A 62 6.83 3.43 6.01
N GLY A 63 8.00 2.81 6.00
CA GLY A 63 8.11 1.36 5.82
C GLY A 63 7.39 0.57 6.92
N GLY A 64 7.56 0.97 8.18
CA GLY A 64 6.87 0.35 9.32
C GLY A 64 5.35 0.48 9.24
N LEU A 65 4.84 1.65 8.87
CA LEU A 65 3.40 1.87 8.65
C LEU A 65 2.86 1.04 7.48
N SER A 66 3.64 0.89 6.40
CA SER A 66 3.28 0.03 5.27
C SER A 66 3.22 -1.45 5.68
N VAL A 67 4.16 -1.92 6.51
CA VAL A 67 4.10 -3.27 7.08
C VAL A 67 2.84 -3.45 7.93
N ALA A 68 2.52 -2.48 8.80
CA ALA A 68 1.31 -2.54 9.63
C ALA A 68 0.03 -2.58 8.77
N LEU A 69 -0.03 -1.80 7.68
CA LEU A 69 -1.13 -1.83 6.71
C LEU A 69 -1.27 -3.22 6.08
N GLY A 70 -0.17 -3.81 5.63
CA GLY A 70 -0.17 -5.15 5.04
C GLY A 70 -0.61 -6.22 6.04
N VAL A 71 -0.15 -6.14 7.30
CA VAL A 71 -0.58 -7.05 8.38
C VAL A 71 -2.07 -6.90 8.67
N ALA A 72 -2.60 -5.67 8.70
CA ALA A 72 -4.03 -5.44 8.90
C ALA A 72 -4.89 -6.07 7.79
N ILE A 73 -4.46 -5.93 6.52
CA ILE A 73 -5.13 -6.57 5.38
C ILE A 73 -5.02 -8.10 5.48
N TRP A 74 -3.85 -8.63 5.85
CA TRP A 74 -3.65 -10.06 6.04
C TRP A 74 -4.58 -10.63 7.10
N THR A 75 -4.59 -10.03 8.30
CA THR A 75 -5.45 -10.45 9.40
C THR A 75 -6.93 -10.38 9.01
N SER A 76 -7.34 -9.32 8.32
CA SER A 76 -8.71 -9.20 7.82
C SER A 76 -9.04 -10.32 6.82
N ALA A 77 -8.14 -10.64 5.90
CA ALA A 77 -8.33 -11.68 4.89
C ALA A 77 -8.14 -13.11 5.45
N HIS A 78 -7.47 -13.29 6.57
CA HIS A 78 -7.22 -14.60 7.17
C HIS A 78 -8.23 -14.91 8.27
N ASP A 79 -8.32 -14.08 9.29
CA ASP A 79 -9.07 -14.37 10.51
C ASP A 79 -10.51 -13.86 10.42
N VAL A 80 -10.69 -12.57 10.09
CA VAL A 80 -12.02 -11.95 10.03
C VAL A 80 -12.86 -12.51 8.89
N TRP A 81 -12.24 -12.87 7.76
CA TRP A 81 -12.95 -13.42 6.59
C TRP A 81 -13.72 -14.71 6.90
N ASN A 82 -13.15 -15.59 7.72
CA ASN A 82 -13.79 -16.85 8.07
C ASN A 82 -15.02 -16.65 8.99
N ALA A 83 -15.00 -15.60 9.82
CA ALA A 83 -16.12 -15.27 10.70
C ALA A 83 -17.18 -14.42 9.99
N SER A 84 -16.76 -13.45 9.17
CA SER A 84 -17.64 -12.55 8.45
C SER A 84 -16.94 -12.00 7.19
N PRO A 85 -17.17 -12.56 6.00
CA PRO A 85 -16.60 -12.04 4.75
C PRO A 85 -16.97 -10.58 4.49
N LEU A 86 -18.19 -10.16 4.87
CA LEU A 86 -18.64 -8.79 4.70
C LEU A 86 -17.86 -7.81 5.57
N ALA A 87 -17.61 -8.17 6.84
CA ALA A 87 -16.80 -7.36 7.75
C ALA A 87 -15.35 -7.25 7.26
N ALA A 88 -14.77 -8.35 6.81
CA ALA A 88 -13.42 -8.37 6.26
C ALA A 88 -13.28 -7.45 5.03
N ARG A 89 -14.21 -7.54 4.07
CA ARG A 89 -14.24 -6.66 2.89
C ARG A 89 -14.35 -5.19 3.29
N ARG A 90 -15.21 -4.88 4.26
CA ARG A 90 -15.40 -3.52 4.76
C ARG A 90 -14.12 -2.97 5.40
N LEU A 91 -13.45 -3.77 6.23
CA LEU A 91 -12.19 -3.40 6.86
C LEU A 91 -11.11 -3.13 5.80
N ILE A 92 -10.87 -4.07 4.90
CA ILE A 92 -9.86 -3.94 3.84
C ILE A 92 -10.14 -2.71 2.97
N ARG A 93 -11.37 -2.54 2.52
CA ARG A 93 -11.78 -1.40 1.69
C ARG A 93 -11.57 -0.06 2.39
N ASN A 94 -12.04 0.07 3.63
CA ASN A 94 -11.94 1.33 4.36
C ASN A 94 -10.48 1.67 4.66
N THR A 95 -9.66 0.69 5.02
CA THR A 95 -8.24 0.85 5.25
C THR A 95 -7.52 1.32 3.97
N ALA A 96 -7.80 0.68 2.83
CA ALA A 96 -7.20 1.04 1.56
C ALA A 96 -7.59 2.47 1.11
N TRP A 97 -8.87 2.83 1.24
CA TRP A 97 -9.34 4.17 0.89
C TRP A 97 -8.77 5.25 1.81
N SER A 98 -8.73 5.02 3.12
CA SER A 98 -8.19 5.99 4.07
C SER A 98 -6.72 6.27 3.79
N TRP A 99 -5.93 5.21 3.58
CA TRP A 99 -4.54 5.35 3.19
C TRP A 99 -4.40 6.11 1.87
N PHE A 100 -5.12 5.69 0.83
CA PHE A 100 -5.01 6.28 -0.51
C PHE A 100 -5.30 7.78 -0.52
N VAL A 101 -6.38 8.21 0.12
CA VAL A 101 -6.78 9.62 0.13
C VAL A 101 -5.72 10.48 0.82
N VAL A 102 -5.26 10.07 1.99
CA VAL A 102 -4.29 10.86 2.76
C VAL A 102 -2.94 10.87 2.06
N ASP A 103 -2.40 9.71 1.72
CA ASP A 103 -1.07 9.60 1.13
C ASP A 103 -1.01 10.29 -0.25
N SER A 104 -1.98 10.06 -1.12
CA SER A 104 -2.00 10.67 -2.46
C SER A 104 -2.16 12.18 -2.41
N THR A 105 -3.02 12.72 -1.52
CA THR A 105 -3.19 14.15 -1.36
C THR A 105 -1.89 14.82 -0.94
N PHE A 106 -1.25 14.30 0.10
CA PHE A 106 -0.03 14.90 0.62
C PHE A 106 1.21 14.61 -0.25
N SER A 107 1.20 13.54 -1.02
CA SER A 107 2.23 13.32 -2.05
C SER A 107 2.20 14.40 -3.13
N ILE A 108 1.01 14.79 -3.58
CA ILE A 108 0.87 15.90 -4.54
C ILE A 108 1.37 17.21 -3.92
N VAL A 109 0.97 17.51 -2.69
CA VAL A 109 1.43 18.71 -1.95
C VAL A 109 2.95 18.69 -1.77
N ALA A 110 3.55 17.53 -1.56
CA ALA A 110 4.99 17.35 -1.40
C ALA A 110 5.77 17.41 -2.74
N GLY A 111 5.10 17.61 -3.88
CA GLY A 111 5.76 17.66 -5.19
C GLY A 111 6.10 16.27 -5.77
N ALA A 112 5.43 15.23 -5.32
CA ALA A 112 5.58 13.86 -5.81
C ALA A 112 4.28 13.33 -6.45
N PRO A 113 3.76 13.95 -7.54
CA PRO A 113 2.45 13.63 -8.09
C PRO A 113 2.38 12.21 -8.67
N MET A 114 3.49 11.67 -9.15
CA MET A 114 3.53 10.30 -9.67
C MET A 114 3.30 9.28 -8.54
N ASN A 115 3.64 9.61 -7.28
CA ASN A 115 3.29 8.75 -6.15
C ASN A 115 1.77 8.53 -6.05
N ALA A 116 0.96 9.56 -6.30
CA ALA A 116 -0.50 9.41 -6.32
C ALA A 116 -0.97 8.47 -7.44
N ALA A 117 -0.33 8.48 -8.60
CA ALA A 117 -0.61 7.53 -9.68
C ALA A 117 -0.20 6.09 -9.31
N LEU A 118 0.96 5.90 -8.66
CA LEU A 118 1.40 4.60 -8.16
C LEU A 118 0.46 4.09 -7.06
N ASN A 119 0.01 4.96 -6.17
CA ASN A 119 -0.98 4.64 -5.14
C ASN A 119 -2.32 4.17 -5.74
N LEU A 120 -2.73 4.74 -6.89
CA LEU A 120 -3.94 4.29 -7.58
C LEU A 120 -3.80 2.85 -8.08
N VAL A 121 -2.62 2.44 -8.52
CA VAL A 121 -2.33 1.05 -8.89
C VAL A 121 -2.48 0.12 -7.67
N PHE A 122 -1.91 0.50 -6.53
CA PHE A 122 -2.05 -0.26 -5.28
C PHE A 122 -3.51 -0.33 -4.82
N LEU A 123 -4.24 0.78 -4.88
CA LEU A 123 -5.67 0.81 -4.55
C LEU A 123 -6.47 -0.14 -5.46
N ALA A 124 -6.22 -0.10 -6.77
CA ALA A 124 -6.87 -0.99 -7.73
C ALA A 124 -6.55 -2.47 -7.43
N MET A 125 -5.31 -2.80 -7.13
CA MET A 125 -4.87 -4.16 -6.77
C MET A 125 -5.65 -4.69 -5.56
N VAL A 126 -5.96 -3.85 -4.58
CA VAL A 126 -6.74 -4.23 -3.39
C VAL A 126 -8.24 -4.31 -3.70
N LEU A 127 -8.80 -3.35 -4.46
CA LEU A 127 -10.25 -3.25 -4.63
C LEU A 127 -10.82 -4.11 -5.76
N LEU A 128 -10.07 -4.32 -6.85
CA LEU A 128 -10.57 -5.08 -8.01
C LEU A 128 -11.00 -6.52 -7.66
N PRO A 129 -10.27 -7.28 -6.82
CA PRO A 129 -10.70 -8.61 -6.43
C PRO A 129 -12.05 -8.67 -5.71
N MET A 130 -12.48 -7.54 -5.10
CA MET A 130 -13.73 -7.48 -4.34
C MET A 130 -14.98 -7.25 -5.23
N ARG A 131 -14.80 -6.80 -6.48
CA ARG A 131 -15.91 -6.48 -7.38
C ARG A 131 -16.67 -7.72 -7.87
N GLY A 132 -15.98 -8.84 -8.04
CA GLY A 132 -16.60 -10.08 -8.55
C GLY A 132 -17.64 -10.69 -7.61
N ALA A 133 -17.52 -10.48 -6.31
CA ALA A 133 -18.42 -11.06 -5.33
C ALA A 133 -19.81 -10.38 -5.26
N HIS A 134 -19.94 -9.12 -5.69
CA HIS A 134 -21.24 -8.46 -5.79
C HIS A 134 -22.04 -9.00 -6.98
N ALA A 135 -21.39 -9.23 -8.12
CA ALA A 135 -22.05 -9.78 -9.30
C ALA A 135 -22.51 -11.23 -9.09
N GLU A 136 -21.75 -12.04 -8.35
CA GLU A 136 -22.15 -13.40 -8.01
C GLU A 136 -23.31 -13.45 -7.01
N ALA A 137 -23.36 -12.50 -6.06
CA ALA A 137 -24.47 -12.41 -5.10
C ALA A 137 -25.76 -11.88 -5.73
N GLU A 138 -25.68 -10.94 -6.69
CA GLU A 138 -26.82 -10.46 -7.46
C GLU A 138 -27.35 -11.50 -8.46
N ALA A 139 -26.46 -12.33 -9.04
CA ALA A 139 -26.88 -13.39 -9.96
C ALA A 139 -27.51 -14.62 -9.23
N ALA A 140 -27.32 -14.72 -7.92
CA ALA A 140 -27.85 -15.81 -7.08
C ALA A 140 -29.16 -15.43 -6.33
N ALA A 141 -29.62 -14.17 -6.43
CA ALA A 141 -30.83 -13.64 -5.81
C ALA A 141 -31.98 -13.55 -6.80
#